data_1af4d23e2055427adcdb113c9e54fa1b
#
_entry.id   1af4d23e2055427adcdb113c9e54fa1b
#
_cell.length_a   1.000
_cell.length_b   1.000
_cell.length_c   1.000
_cell.angle_alpha   90.00
_cell.angle_beta   90.00
_cell.angle_gamma   90.00
#
_symmetry.space_group_name_H-M   'P 1'
#
loop_
_entity.id
_entity.type
_entity.pdbx_description
1 polymer ?
#
loop_
_entity_poly.entity_id
_entity_poly.type
_entity_poly.pdbx_seq_one_letter_code
_entity_poly.pdbx_strand_id
1 'polypeptide(L)'
;DSSVVAAILHKAIGKKLTCVFVDHGLLRYKEGDQVMRTFKENLGVNVIRVNAAQRFFDALKGITDPEEKRKVIGRLFVEVFDEEAKKLNHIEYLAQGTIYPDVIESAGTSTGKAHVIKSHHNVGGLPENMRMKLIEPLRELFKDEVRKIGVELGLPNKMVYRHPFPGPGLGVRVLGEVLPQYVELLQLADDIFISELIENDLYDATSQAFAVFLPVKSVGVMGDGRRYDYVVALRAVETVDFMTARWARLPYDFLEKVSLRIINEVEGISRVTYDISGKPPSTIEWE
;
A
#
# COMPACT_ATOMS: atom_id res chain seq x y z
N ASP A 1 6.46 -4.39 7.73
CA ASP A 1 6.57 -5.70 8.35
C ASP A 1 7.47 -6.59 7.51
N SER A 2 7.19 -6.83 6.24
CA SER A 2 8.03 -7.69 5.36
C SER A 2 9.49 -7.25 5.30
N SER A 3 9.77 -5.94 5.33
CA SER A 3 11.14 -5.42 5.35
C SER A 3 11.87 -5.75 6.64
N VAL A 4 11.16 -5.72 7.78
CA VAL A 4 11.72 -6.10 9.08
C VAL A 4 12.00 -7.60 9.12
N VAL A 5 11.08 -8.43 8.61
CA VAL A 5 11.32 -9.88 8.44
C VAL A 5 12.56 -10.14 7.59
N ALA A 6 12.68 -9.46 6.45
CA ALA A 6 13.85 -9.62 5.60
C ALA A 6 15.17 -9.24 6.30
N ALA A 7 15.16 -8.15 7.08
CA ALA A 7 16.33 -7.74 7.86
C ALA A 7 16.69 -8.75 8.96
N ILE A 8 15.70 -9.26 9.71
CA ILE A 8 15.90 -10.29 10.74
C ILE A 8 16.51 -11.56 10.13
N LEU A 9 15.87 -12.06 9.07
CA LEU A 9 16.31 -13.29 8.44
C LEU A 9 17.65 -13.13 7.76
N HIS A 10 17.92 -11.99 7.12
CA HIS A 10 19.24 -11.74 6.55
C HIS A 10 20.34 -11.77 7.61
N LYS A 11 20.08 -11.19 8.79
CA LYS A 11 21.01 -11.25 9.91
C LYS A 11 21.20 -12.67 10.45
N ALA A 12 20.16 -13.49 10.42
CA ALA A 12 20.18 -14.86 10.93
C ALA A 12 20.80 -15.88 9.97
N ILE A 13 20.46 -15.81 8.67
CA ILE A 13 20.81 -16.84 7.68
C ILE A 13 21.59 -16.30 6.47
N GLY A 14 21.83 -15.01 6.40
CA GLY A 14 22.64 -14.35 5.38
C GLY A 14 22.19 -14.65 3.95
N LYS A 15 23.11 -15.14 3.11
CA LYS A 15 22.89 -15.41 1.69
C LYS A 15 21.87 -16.54 1.39
N LYS A 16 21.42 -17.28 2.39
CA LYS A 16 20.37 -18.28 2.23
C LYS A 16 18.97 -17.66 2.09
N LEU A 17 18.84 -16.37 2.39
CA LEU A 17 17.60 -15.62 2.18
C LEU A 17 17.53 -15.14 0.73
N THR A 18 16.40 -15.40 0.09
CA THR A 18 15.99 -14.78 -1.18
C THR A 18 14.66 -14.07 -0.97
N CYS A 19 14.63 -12.77 -1.26
CA CYS A 19 13.40 -11.99 -1.23
C CYS A 19 12.81 -11.90 -2.63
N VAL A 20 11.50 -12.07 -2.75
CA VAL A 20 10.76 -11.84 -4.00
C VAL A 20 9.91 -10.59 -3.84
N PHE A 21 10.14 -9.61 -4.68
CA PHE A 21 9.37 -8.38 -4.74
C PHE A 21 8.48 -8.38 -5.99
N VAL A 22 7.18 -8.50 -5.79
CA VAL A 22 6.20 -8.48 -6.88
C VAL A 22 5.80 -7.05 -7.18
N ASP A 23 6.19 -6.55 -8.35
CA ASP A 23 5.74 -5.27 -8.87
C ASP A 23 4.48 -5.48 -9.70
N HIS A 24 3.35 -5.26 -9.06
CA HIS A 24 2.02 -5.46 -9.64
C HIS A 24 1.44 -4.22 -10.34
N GLY A 25 2.24 -3.15 -10.50
CA GLY A 25 1.82 -1.92 -11.15
C GLY A 25 0.92 -1.00 -10.31
N LEU A 26 0.49 -1.44 -9.12
CA LEU A 26 -0.38 -0.68 -8.21
C LEU A 26 0.39 -0.11 -7.01
N LEU A 27 1.69 0.06 -7.15
CA LEU A 27 2.58 0.67 -6.15
C LEU A 27 2.49 2.20 -6.22
N ARG A 28 2.97 2.88 -5.19
CA ARG A 28 3.20 4.33 -5.24
C ARG A 28 4.26 4.69 -6.29
N TYR A 29 4.29 5.97 -6.66
CA TYR A 29 5.25 6.48 -7.61
C TYR A 29 6.69 6.11 -7.23
N LYS A 30 7.41 5.48 -8.15
CA LYS A 30 8.80 4.99 -7.97
C LYS A 30 9.06 4.10 -6.74
N GLU A 31 8.01 3.60 -6.05
CA GLU A 31 8.18 2.78 -4.84
C GLU A 31 8.99 1.51 -5.13
N GLY A 32 8.74 0.84 -6.26
CA GLY A 32 9.50 -0.36 -6.64
C GLY A 32 11.00 -0.11 -6.72
N ASP A 33 11.41 1.00 -7.30
CA ASP A 33 12.83 1.37 -7.42
C ASP A 33 13.44 1.74 -6.06
N GLN A 34 12.65 2.41 -5.20
CA GLN A 34 13.08 2.73 -3.84
C GLN A 34 13.29 1.47 -3.01
N VAL A 35 12.37 0.51 -3.08
CA VAL A 35 12.49 -0.79 -2.40
C VAL A 35 13.75 -1.51 -2.87
N MET A 36 13.94 -1.67 -4.17
CA MET A 36 15.12 -2.35 -4.73
C MET A 36 16.42 -1.70 -4.28
N ARG A 37 16.49 -0.36 -4.31
CA ARG A 37 17.68 0.39 -3.85
C ARG A 37 17.94 0.15 -2.38
N THR A 38 16.91 0.28 -1.52
CA THR A 38 17.08 0.12 -0.07
C THR A 38 17.53 -1.29 0.30
N PHE A 39 16.95 -2.32 -0.29
CA PHE A 39 17.32 -3.70 0.01
C PHE A 39 18.73 -4.03 -0.48
N LYS A 40 19.11 -3.55 -1.66
CA LYS A 40 20.43 -3.80 -2.24
C LYS A 40 21.54 -3.01 -1.52
N GLU A 41 21.33 -1.72 -1.29
CA GLU A 41 22.35 -0.80 -0.76
C GLU A 41 22.48 -0.88 0.76
N ASN A 42 21.35 -0.96 1.49
CA ASN A 42 21.37 -0.89 2.95
C ASN A 42 21.42 -2.26 3.62
N LEU A 43 20.81 -3.29 3.03
CA LEU A 43 20.72 -4.60 3.66
C LEU A 43 21.60 -5.67 2.98
N GLY A 44 22.08 -5.44 1.75
CA GLY A 44 22.83 -6.45 0.99
C GLY A 44 22.04 -7.74 0.72
N VAL A 45 20.70 -7.69 0.76
CA VAL A 45 19.83 -8.82 0.57
C VAL A 45 19.64 -9.13 -0.91
N ASN A 46 19.62 -10.41 -1.27
CA ASN A 46 19.26 -10.83 -2.62
C ASN A 46 17.75 -10.63 -2.84
N VAL A 47 17.38 -9.73 -3.75
CA VAL A 47 15.98 -9.45 -4.10
C VAL A 47 15.75 -9.69 -5.58
N ILE A 48 14.76 -10.52 -5.89
CA ILE A 48 14.25 -10.76 -7.23
C ILE A 48 13.03 -9.87 -7.43
N ARG A 49 13.10 -8.89 -8.35
CA ARG A 49 11.94 -8.08 -8.75
C ARG A 49 11.21 -8.78 -9.89
N VAL A 50 9.95 -9.07 -9.70
CA VAL A 50 9.06 -9.65 -10.70
C VAL A 50 8.13 -8.58 -11.21
N ASN A 51 8.27 -8.19 -12.47
CA ASN A 51 7.34 -7.27 -13.11
C ASN A 51 6.08 -8.04 -13.57
N ALA A 52 5.00 -7.86 -12.84
CA ALA A 52 3.71 -8.50 -13.11
C ALA A 52 2.59 -7.48 -13.45
N ALA A 53 2.93 -6.20 -13.65
CA ALA A 53 1.96 -5.11 -13.79
C ALA A 53 0.88 -5.43 -14.84
N GLN A 54 1.27 -5.85 -16.04
CA GLN A 54 0.31 -6.16 -17.12
C GLN A 54 -0.67 -7.27 -16.72
N ARG A 55 -0.18 -8.33 -16.05
CA ARG A 55 -1.02 -9.45 -15.59
C ARG A 55 -2.08 -8.98 -14.59
N PHE A 56 -1.73 -8.05 -13.70
CA PHE A 56 -2.68 -7.50 -12.73
C PHE A 56 -3.70 -6.60 -13.41
N PHE A 57 -3.29 -5.71 -14.29
CA PHE A 57 -4.22 -4.85 -15.04
C PHE A 57 -5.17 -5.65 -15.91
N ASP A 58 -4.70 -6.67 -16.61
CA ASP A 58 -5.55 -7.53 -17.44
C ASP A 58 -6.61 -8.27 -16.61
N ALA A 59 -6.24 -8.74 -15.43
CA ALA A 59 -7.16 -9.43 -14.53
C ALA A 59 -8.15 -8.50 -13.82
N LEU A 60 -7.82 -7.22 -13.65
CA LEU A 60 -8.70 -6.22 -13.04
C LEU A 60 -9.64 -5.55 -14.04
N LYS A 61 -9.47 -5.83 -15.32
CA LYS A 61 -10.31 -5.23 -16.37
C LYS A 61 -11.80 -5.52 -16.15
N GLY A 62 -12.61 -4.47 -16.10
CA GLY A 62 -14.05 -4.55 -15.88
C GLY A 62 -14.47 -4.82 -14.43
N ILE A 63 -13.53 -4.97 -13.48
CA ILE A 63 -13.84 -5.18 -12.07
C ILE A 63 -13.96 -3.82 -11.39
N THR A 64 -15.14 -3.57 -10.80
CA THR A 64 -15.45 -2.33 -10.09
C THR A 64 -15.78 -2.55 -8.61
N ASP A 65 -16.13 -3.76 -8.22
CA ASP A 65 -16.42 -4.10 -6.83
C ASP A 65 -15.13 -4.16 -6.01
N PRO A 66 -15.05 -3.43 -4.88
CA PRO A 66 -13.84 -3.37 -4.05
C PRO A 66 -13.38 -4.71 -3.51
N GLU A 67 -14.32 -5.57 -3.12
CA GLU A 67 -13.99 -6.89 -2.56
C GLU A 67 -13.49 -7.84 -3.65
N GLU A 68 -14.05 -7.76 -4.86
CA GLU A 68 -13.55 -8.52 -6.00
C GLU A 68 -12.14 -8.08 -6.41
N LYS A 69 -11.88 -6.75 -6.44
CA LYS A 69 -10.52 -6.23 -6.67
C LYS A 69 -9.52 -6.84 -5.68
N ARG A 70 -9.85 -6.82 -4.39
CA ARG A 70 -8.99 -7.37 -3.32
C ARG A 70 -8.72 -8.86 -3.52
N LYS A 71 -9.75 -9.64 -3.83
CA LYS A 71 -9.63 -11.08 -4.08
C LYS A 71 -8.75 -11.39 -5.29
N VAL A 72 -8.96 -10.67 -6.40
CA VAL A 72 -8.17 -10.86 -7.62
C VAL A 72 -6.71 -10.50 -7.39
N ILE A 73 -6.44 -9.35 -6.76
CA ILE A 73 -5.08 -8.90 -6.46
C ILE A 73 -4.39 -9.89 -5.52
N GLY A 74 -5.07 -10.29 -4.44
CA GLY A 74 -4.52 -11.24 -3.47
C GLY A 74 -4.21 -12.61 -4.10
N ARG A 75 -5.10 -13.15 -4.92
CA ARG A 75 -4.90 -14.42 -5.63
C ARG A 75 -3.71 -14.34 -6.59
N LEU A 76 -3.65 -13.31 -7.42
CA LEU A 76 -2.56 -13.13 -8.38
C LEU A 76 -1.20 -12.96 -7.68
N PHE A 77 -1.18 -12.27 -6.55
CA PHE A 77 0.04 -12.10 -5.77
C PHE A 77 0.59 -13.46 -5.33
N VAL A 78 -0.27 -14.35 -4.82
CA VAL A 78 0.11 -15.71 -4.42
C VAL A 78 0.57 -16.53 -5.63
N GLU A 79 -0.15 -16.46 -6.76
CA GLU A 79 0.21 -17.18 -7.98
C GLU A 79 1.60 -16.76 -8.50
N VAL A 80 1.85 -15.44 -8.62
CA VAL A 80 3.16 -14.92 -9.08
C VAL A 80 4.26 -15.33 -8.12
N PHE A 81 4.00 -15.26 -6.82
CA PHE A 81 4.97 -15.67 -5.80
C PHE A 81 5.29 -17.17 -5.90
N ASP A 82 4.28 -18.03 -6.04
CA ASP A 82 4.45 -19.49 -6.19
C ASP A 82 5.23 -19.85 -7.47
N GLU A 83 4.95 -19.16 -8.58
CA GLU A 83 5.70 -19.33 -9.83
C GLU A 83 7.20 -19.00 -9.66
N GLU A 84 7.52 -17.90 -8.94
CA GLU A 84 8.92 -17.54 -8.68
C GLU A 84 9.58 -18.50 -7.69
N ALA A 85 8.86 -18.90 -6.65
CA ALA A 85 9.37 -19.86 -5.68
C ALA A 85 9.74 -21.21 -6.32
N LYS A 86 8.95 -21.66 -7.31
CA LYS A 86 9.23 -22.91 -8.07
C LYS A 86 10.49 -22.83 -8.92
N LYS A 87 10.93 -21.65 -9.32
CA LYS A 87 12.20 -21.45 -10.05
C LYS A 87 13.41 -21.53 -9.14
N LEU A 88 13.20 -21.39 -7.83
CA LEU A 88 14.25 -21.45 -6.82
C LEU A 88 14.40 -22.89 -6.35
N ASN A 89 15.58 -23.49 -6.58
CA ASN A 89 15.89 -24.84 -6.13
C ASN A 89 16.11 -24.85 -4.60
N HIS A 90 15.59 -25.89 -3.92
CA HIS A 90 15.84 -26.16 -2.50
C HIS A 90 15.26 -25.14 -1.50
N ILE A 91 14.14 -24.51 -1.84
CA ILE A 91 13.41 -23.67 -0.88
C ILE A 91 12.50 -24.55 -0.01
N GLU A 92 12.74 -24.53 1.30
CA GLU A 92 11.96 -25.29 2.28
C GLU A 92 10.96 -24.41 3.05
N TYR A 93 11.24 -23.11 3.16
CA TYR A 93 10.51 -22.19 4.01
C TYR A 93 10.05 -20.94 3.26
N LEU A 94 8.83 -20.48 3.59
CA LEU A 94 8.30 -19.17 3.23
C LEU A 94 8.24 -18.31 4.47
N ALA A 95 8.83 -17.12 4.41
CA ALA A 95 8.74 -16.14 5.50
C ALA A 95 7.64 -15.12 5.20
N GLN A 96 6.79 -14.85 6.19
CA GLN A 96 5.70 -13.90 6.11
C GLN A 96 5.78 -12.87 7.24
N GLY A 97 5.39 -11.63 6.95
CA GLY A 97 5.41 -10.52 7.90
C GLY A 97 4.12 -10.36 8.71
N THR A 98 3.46 -11.45 9.05
CA THR A 98 2.29 -11.45 9.94
C THR A 98 2.66 -10.88 11.30
N ILE A 99 1.84 -9.98 11.83
CA ILE A 99 1.98 -9.39 13.16
C ILE A 99 0.78 -9.78 14.06
N TYR A 100 0.88 -9.55 15.37
CA TYR A 100 -0.15 -9.96 16.31
C TYR A 100 -1.55 -9.37 16.02
N PRO A 101 -1.72 -8.10 15.62
CA PRO A 101 -3.02 -7.59 15.19
C PRO A 101 -3.66 -8.37 14.04
N ASP A 102 -2.87 -8.83 13.05
CA ASP A 102 -3.39 -9.63 11.94
C ASP A 102 -3.96 -10.98 12.43
N VAL A 103 -3.32 -11.57 13.44
CA VAL A 103 -3.77 -12.83 14.07
C VAL A 103 -5.10 -12.64 14.77
N ILE A 104 -5.26 -11.54 15.55
CA ILE A 104 -6.50 -11.23 16.28
C ILE A 104 -7.65 -10.98 15.29
N GLU A 105 -7.42 -10.16 14.27
CA GLU A 105 -8.41 -9.85 13.24
C GLU A 105 -8.90 -11.12 12.52
N SER A 106 -8.01 -12.09 12.28
CA SER A 106 -8.34 -13.37 11.64
C SER A 106 -9.06 -14.33 12.57
N ALA A 107 -8.76 -14.34 13.86
CA ALA A 107 -9.40 -15.21 14.87
C ALA A 107 -10.87 -14.83 15.10
N GLY A 108 -11.24 -13.55 14.94
CA GLY A 108 -12.61 -13.07 15.07
C GLY A 108 -13.59 -13.66 14.04
N THR A 109 -13.10 -14.22 12.95
CA THR A 109 -13.90 -14.82 11.88
C THR A 109 -14.40 -16.23 12.23
N SER A 110 -13.77 -16.95 13.16
CA SER A 110 -14.14 -18.30 13.54
C SER A 110 -15.38 -18.40 14.43
N THR A 111 -15.85 -17.29 15.03
CA THR A 111 -16.97 -17.27 15.97
C THR A 111 -18.33 -16.91 15.36
N GLY A 112 -18.43 -16.75 14.03
CA GLY A 112 -19.71 -16.69 13.27
C GLY A 112 -20.58 -15.46 13.49
N LYS A 113 -20.15 -14.42 14.19
CA LYS A 113 -20.94 -13.19 14.48
C LYS A 113 -20.32 -11.88 14.01
N ALA A 114 -19.11 -11.87 13.47
CA ALA A 114 -18.51 -10.70 12.89
C ALA A 114 -18.44 -10.85 11.37
N HIS A 115 -18.95 -9.88 10.62
CA HIS A 115 -18.68 -9.78 9.20
C HIS A 115 -17.16 -9.71 9.00
N VAL A 116 -16.62 -10.49 8.06
CA VAL A 116 -15.20 -10.50 7.69
C VAL A 116 -14.79 -9.08 7.31
N ILE A 117 -14.07 -8.41 8.20
CA ILE A 117 -13.65 -7.01 7.99
C ILE A 117 -12.42 -6.92 7.10
N LYS A 118 -11.61 -7.99 7.02
CA LYS A 118 -10.42 -8.02 6.16
C LYS A 118 -10.11 -9.42 5.65
N SER A 119 -10.26 -9.60 4.35
CA SER A 119 -9.92 -10.84 3.61
C SER A 119 -8.48 -10.84 3.03
N HIS A 120 -7.65 -9.85 3.38
CA HIS A 120 -6.38 -9.61 2.67
C HIS A 120 -5.12 -9.99 3.43
N HIS A 121 -5.25 -10.39 4.68
CA HIS A 121 -4.12 -10.98 5.39
C HIS A 121 -4.19 -12.48 5.19
N ASN A 122 -3.21 -13.08 4.48
CA ASN A 122 -3.05 -14.53 4.36
C ASN A 122 -2.73 -15.20 5.72
N VAL A 123 -3.46 -14.81 6.76
CA VAL A 123 -3.34 -15.39 8.09
C VAL A 123 -4.12 -16.70 8.08
N GLY A 124 -3.40 -17.81 8.01
CA GLY A 124 -3.99 -19.14 8.17
C GLY A 124 -4.02 -20.02 6.94
N GLY A 125 -3.45 -19.63 5.80
CA GLY A 125 -3.49 -20.53 4.66
C GLY A 125 -2.59 -20.13 3.50
N LEU A 126 -1.41 -20.75 3.45
CA LEU A 126 -0.80 -21.03 2.16
C LEU A 126 -1.74 -21.96 1.39
N PRO A 127 -1.84 -21.84 0.04
CA PRO A 127 -2.56 -22.82 -0.76
C PRO A 127 -2.13 -24.25 -0.36
N GLU A 128 -3.08 -25.17 -0.20
CA GLU A 128 -2.82 -26.56 0.23
C GLU A 128 -1.73 -27.27 -0.60
N ASN A 129 -1.48 -26.76 -1.79
CA ASN A 129 -0.46 -27.26 -2.72
C ASN A 129 0.95 -26.69 -2.50
N MET A 130 1.13 -25.74 -1.59
CA MET A 130 2.43 -25.13 -1.33
C MET A 130 3.27 -26.04 -0.42
N ARG A 131 4.36 -26.56 -0.93
CA ARG A 131 5.25 -27.51 -0.21
C ARG A 131 6.15 -26.85 0.84
N MET A 132 6.08 -25.53 1.00
CA MET A 132 6.94 -24.77 1.91
C MET A 132 6.34 -24.70 3.32
N LYS A 133 7.22 -24.71 4.33
CA LYS A 133 6.84 -24.46 5.73
C LYS A 133 6.80 -22.95 5.98
N LEU A 134 5.79 -22.48 6.70
CA LEU A 134 5.64 -21.08 7.03
C LEU A 134 6.52 -20.67 8.21
N ILE A 135 7.19 -19.52 8.10
CA ILE A 135 7.92 -18.86 9.19
C ILE A 135 7.35 -17.45 9.35
N GLU A 136 6.87 -17.13 10.54
CA GLU A 136 6.28 -15.84 10.89
C GLU A 136 7.00 -15.21 12.09
N PRO A 137 8.17 -14.58 11.90
CA PRO A 137 9.01 -14.13 13.00
C PRO A 137 8.40 -13.01 13.85
N LEU A 138 7.39 -12.28 13.32
CA LEU A 138 6.76 -11.14 13.96
C LEU A 138 5.37 -11.45 14.54
N ARG A 139 4.92 -12.70 14.47
CA ARG A 139 3.53 -13.11 14.76
C ARG A 139 3.01 -12.70 16.14
N GLU A 140 3.90 -12.63 17.14
CA GLU A 140 3.55 -12.28 18.51
C GLU A 140 3.84 -10.82 18.87
N LEU A 141 4.24 -9.99 17.87
CA LEU A 141 4.66 -8.62 18.11
C LEU A 141 3.60 -7.62 17.64
N PHE A 142 3.48 -6.52 18.40
CA PHE A 142 2.71 -5.36 18.00
C PHE A 142 3.49 -4.46 17.04
N LYS A 143 2.78 -3.59 16.31
CA LYS A 143 3.35 -2.73 15.27
C LYS A 143 4.46 -1.81 15.78
N ASP A 144 4.34 -1.29 16.99
CA ASP A 144 5.34 -0.42 17.60
C ASP A 144 6.62 -1.18 17.96
N GLU A 145 6.51 -2.44 18.41
CA GLU A 145 7.65 -3.32 18.68
C GLU A 145 8.38 -3.66 17.38
N VAL A 146 7.64 -4.01 16.32
CA VAL A 146 8.20 -4.27 15.00
C VAL A 146 8.96 -3.06 14.46
N ARG A 147 8.44 -1.84 14.66
CA ARG A 147 9.12 -0.61 14.28
C ARG A 147 10.44 -0.41 15.03
N LYS A 148 10.46 -0.62 16.35
CA LYS A 148 11.69 -0.55 17.17
C LYS A 148 12.75 -1.52 16.66
N ILE A 149 12.38 -2.78 16.43
CA ILE A 149 13.27 -3.80 15.86
C ILE A 149 13.79 -3.35 14.49
N GLY A 150 12.94 -2.82 13.64
CA GLY A 150 13.35 -2.32 12.32
C GLY A 150 14.43 -1.25 12.39
N VAL A 151 14.30 -0.29 13.32
CA VAL A 151 15.30 0.76 13.55
C VAL A 151 16.62 0.15 14.08
N GLU A 152 16.55 -0.74 15.06
CA GLU A 152 17.73 -1.42 15.60
C GLU A 152 18.48 -2.28 14.56
N LEU A 153 17.76 -2.80 13.57
CA LEU A 153 18.34 -3.54 12.45
C LEU A 153 18.91 -2.63 11.34
N GLY A 154 18.85 -1.31 11.52
CA GLY A 154 19.40 -0.33 10.58
C GLY A 154 18.51 -0.02 9.39
N LEU A 155 17.22 -0.35 9.44
CA LEU A 155 16.27 0.10 8.42
C LEU A 155 16.08 1.62 8.50
N PRO A 156 16.00 2.32 7.36
CA PRO A 156 15.76 3.76 7.36
C PRO A 156 14.43 4.13 8.05
N ASN A 157 14.44 5.16 8.89
CA ASN A 157 13.24 5.63 9.59
C ASN A 157 12.06 5.88 8.65
N LYS A 158 12.31 6.47 7.48
CA LYS A 158 11.28 6.69 6.44
C LYS A 158 10.59 5.40 5.96
N MET A 159 11.26 4.25 6.05
CA MET A 159 10.67 2.96 5.71
C MET A 159 9.90 2.37 6.90
N VAL A 160 10.44 2.48 8.10
CA VAL A 160 9.87 1.91 9.32
C VAL A 160 8.60 2.64 9.76
N TYR A 161 8.61 3.98 9.67
CA TYR A 161 7.51 4.85 10.10
C TYR A 161 6.62 5.34 8.96
N ARG A 162 6.71 4.72 7.78
CA ARG A 162 5.81 5.06 6.69
C ARG A 162 4.36 4.83 7.07
N HIS A 163 3.48 5.67 6.52
CA HIS A 163 2.04 5.48 6.65
C HIS A 163 1.61 4.10 6.15
N PRO A 164 0.55 3.51 6.71
CA PRO A 164 -0.02 2.27 6.20
C PRO A 164 -0.31 2.37 4.70
N PHE A 165 0.00 1.30 3.99
CA PHE A 165 -0.32 1.14 2.58
C PHE A 165 -1.00 -0.21 2.41
N PRO A 166 -2.22 -0.25 1.82
CA PRO A 166 -3.00 -1.48 1.78
C PRO A 166 -2.35 -2.52 0.87
N GLY A 167 -2.57 -3.81 1.17
CA GLY A 167 -2.06 -4.92 0.36
C GLY A 167 -2.42 -4.82 -1.13
N PRO A 168 -3.67 -4.44 -1.51
CA PRO A 168 -4.05 -4.21 -2.90
C PRO A 168 -3.41 -2.97 -3.55
N GLY A 169 -2.63 -2.20 -2.82
CA GLY A 169 -1.98 -1.00 -3.31
C GLY A 169 -2.98 0.08 -3.75
N LEU A 170 -2.65 0.77 -4.83
CA LEU A 170 -3.52 1.81 -5.41
C LEU A 170 -4.80 1.25 -6.04
N GLY A 171 -4.94 -0.08 -6.19
CA GLY A 171 -6.16 -0.69 -6.73
C GLY A 171 -7.43 -0.37 -5.95
N VAL A 172 -7.32 -0.13 -4.63
CA VAL A 172 -8.43 0.30 -3.76
C VAL A 172 -8.46 1.81 -3.51
N ARG A 173 -7.65 2.56 -4.24
CA ARG A 173 -7.64 4.04 -4.26
C ARG A 173 -8.01 4.62 -5.63
N VAL A 174 -8.29 3.74 -6.60
CA VAL A 174 -8.96 4.08 -7.86
C VAL A 174 -10.39 3.57 -7.73
N LEU A 175 -11.37 4.47 -7.61
CA LEU A 175 -12.77 4.09 -7.51
C LEU A 175 -13.26 3.49 -8.84
N GLY A 176 -14.05 2.41 -8.76
CA GLY A 176 -14.52 1.72 -9.95
C GLY A 176 -13.43 0.94 -10.67
N GLU A 177 -13.40 0.93 -11.99
CA GLU A 177 -12.45 0.14 -12.78
C GLU A 177 -11.02 0.66 -12.66
N VAL A 178 -10.07 -0.25 -12.48
CA VAL A 178 -8.64 0.09 -12.35
C VAL A 178 -7.99 0.08 -13.74
N LEU A 179 -7.74 1.26 -14.29
CA LEU A 179 -7.05 1.42 -15.56
C LEU A 179 -5.61 1.93 -15.36
N PRO A 180 -4.63 1.49 -16.17
CA PRO A 180 -3.24 1.96 -16.05
C PRO A 180 -3.13 3.48 -16.01
N GLN A 181 -3.82 4.19 -16.89
CA GLN A 181 -3.83 5.65 -16.94
C GLN A 181 -4.38 6.32 -15.68
N TYR A 182 -5.35 5.70 -14.98
CA TYR A 182 -5.87 6.22 -13.72
C TYR A 182 -4.86 6.05 -12.59
N VAL A 183 -4.17 4.91 -12.60
CA VAL A 183 -3.10 4.63 -11.64
C VAL A 183 -1.94 5.61 -11.82
N GLU A 184 -1.53 5.92 -13.04
CA GLU A 184 -0.47 6.90 -13.33
C GLU A 184 -0.83 8.29 -12.81
N LEU A 185 -2.05 8.77 -13.08
CA LEU A 185 -2.53 10.06 -12.56
C LEU A 185 -2.57 10.08 -11.02
N LEU A 186 -3.04 8.99 -10.42
CA LEU A 186 -3.10 8.85 -8.97
C LEU A 186 -1.70 8.81 -8.36
N GLN A 187 -0.76 8.11 -8.96
CA GLN A 187 0.63 8.06 -8.51
C GLN A 187 1.26 9.44 -8.43
N LEU A 188 1.08 10.26 -9.46
CA LEU A 188 1.62 11.61 -9.50
C LEU A 188 0.95 12.52 -8.47
N ALA A 189 -0.37 12.46 -8.35
CA ALA A 189 -1.10 13.25 -7.36
C ALA A 189 -0.76 12.86 -5.91
N ASP A 190 -0.64 11.55 -5.63
CA ASP A 190 -0.25 11.02 -4.32
C ASP A 190 1.19 11.41 -3.97
N ASP A 191 2.11 11.38 -4.94
CA ASP A 191 3.51 11.77 -4.74
C ASP A 191 3.64 13.25 -4.38
N ILE A 192 2.91 14.13 -5.07
CA ILE A 192 2.85 15.56 -4.74
C ILE A 192 2.33 15.77 -3.31
N PHE A 193 1.21 15.11 -2.96
CA PHE A 193 0.60 15.28 -1.64
C PHE A 193 1.53 14.80 -0.52
N ILE A 194 2.11 13.60 -0.66
CA ILE A 194 3.02 13.04 0.34
C ILE A 194 4.32 13.85 0.45
N SER A 195 4.89 14.30 -0.67
CA SER A 195 6.09 15.13 -0.67
C SER A 195 5.84 16.46 0.05
N GLU A 196 4.71 17.12 -0.22
CA GLU A 196 4.35 18.35 0.46
C GLU A 196 4.11 18.14 1.97
N LEU A 197 3.50 17.03 2.38
CA LEU A 197 3.36 16.70 3.82
C LEU A 197 4.73 16.58 4.49
N ILE A 198 5.69 15.94 3.83
CA ILE A 198 7.05 15.77 4.36
C ILE A 198 7.79 17.11 4.42
N GLU A 199 7.73 17.92 3.36
CA GLU A 199 8.41 19.21 3.25
C GLU A 199 7.89 20.26 4.25
N ASN A 200 6.65 20.12 4.69
CA ASN A 200 6.02 21.03 5.65
C ASN A 200 5.89 20.44 7.07
N ASP A 201 6.62 19.36 7.38
CA ASP A 201 6.60 18.68 8.69
C ASP A 201 5.21 18.22 9.15
N LEU A 202 4.31 17.94 8.21
CA LEU A 202 2.93 17.49 8.46
C LEU A 202 2.76 15.97 8.33
N TYR A 203 3.75 15.26 7.78
CA TYR A 203 3.66 13.82 7.55
C TYR A 203 3.49 13.05 8.86
N ASP A 204 4.34 13.32 9.84
CA ASP A 204 4.29 12.65 11.14
C ASP A 204 3.15 13.15 12.04
N ALA A 205 2.56 14.31 11.73
CA ALA A 205 1.35 14.81 12.38
C ALA A 205 0.08 14.09 11.93
N THR A 206 0.14 13.34 10.84
CA THR A 206 -0.95 12.50 10.32
C THR A 206 -0.63 11.02 10.51
N SER A 207 -1.64 10.20 10.78
CA SER A 207 -1.46 8.74 10.95
C SER A 207 -1.49 8.01 9.61
N GLN A 208 -2.28 8.52 8.65
CA GLN A 208 -2.35 8.03 7.29
C GLN A 208 -2.80 9.16 6.35
N ALA A 209 -2.13 9.31 5.22
CA ALA A 209 -2.47 10.27 4.18
C ALA A 209 -2.25 9.68 2.80
N PHE A 210 -3.14 9.99 1.86
CA PHE A 210 -3.11 9.50 0.48
C PHE A 210 -4.07 10.28 -0.42
N ALA A 211 -3.88 10.13 -1.73
CA ALA A 211 -4.83 10.57 -2.74
C ALA A 211 -5.73 9.41 -3.18
N VAL A 212 -6.94 9.73 -3.64
CA VAL A 212 -7.93 8.81 -4.21
C VAL A 212 -8.32 9.33 -5.58
N PHE A 213 -8.29 8.47 -6.59
CA PHE A 213 -8.72 8.81 -7.94
C PHE A 213 -10.22 8.61 -8.11
N LEU A 214 -10.91 9.65 -8.53
CA LEU A 214 -12.34 9.64 -8.83
C LEU A 214 -12.53 9.65 -10.35
N PRO A 215 -13.11 8.58 -10.96
CA PRO A 215 -13.31 8.49 -12.41
C PRO A 215 -14.50 9.36 -12.88
N VAL A 216 -14.62 10.54 -12.30
CA VAL A 216 -15.60 11.56 -12.67
C VAL A 216 -14.88 12.77 -13.24
N LYS A 217 -15.45 13.39 -14.24
CA LYS A 217 -14.86 14.56 -14.88
C LYS A 217 -15.53 15.85 -14.41
N SER A 218 -14.71 16.86 -14.25
CA SER A 218 -15.12 18.21 -13.85
C SER A 218 -14.60 19.23 -14.85
N VAL A 219 -15.39 20.27 -15.08
CA VAL A 219 -14.96 21.40 -15.93
C VAL A 219 -13.90 22.22 -15.17
N GLY A 220 -12.79 22.43 -15.83
CA GLY A 220 -11.73 23.36 -15.42
C GLY A 220 -11.46 24.38 -16.51
N VAL A 221 -10.74 25.42 -16.16
CA VAL A 221 -10.23 26.44 -17.12
C VAL A 221 -8.71 26.50 -16.95
N MET A 222 -7.97 26.38 -18.03
CA MET A 222 -6.53 26.56 -18.03
C MET A 222 -6.15 27.44 -19.23
N GLY A 223 -5.60 28.61 -18.93
CA GLY A 223 -5.48 29.65 -19.95
C GLY A 223 -6.84 30.05 -20.51
N ASP A 224 -6.96 30.12 -21.82
CA ASP A 224 -8.22 30.49 -22.52
C ASP A 224 -9.10 29.27 -22.87
N GLY A 225 -8.67 28.05 -22.49
CA GLY A 225 -9.33 26.80 -22.84
C GLY A 225 -10.14 26.17 -21.70
N ARG A 226 -11.32 25.63 -22.04
CA ARG A 226 -12.04 24.71 -21.13
C ARG A 226 -11.39 23.34 -21.19
N ARG A 227 -11.14 22.76 -20.01
CA ARG A 227 -10.73 21.36 -19.85
C ARG A 227 -11.85 20.56 -19.16
N TYR A 228 -11.92 19.28 -19.47
CA TYR A 228 -12.87 18.36 -18.89
C TYR A 228 -12.12 17.13 -18.43
N ASP A 229 -11.53 17.26 -17.24
CA ASP A 229 -10.55 16.32 -16.69
C ASP A 229 -11.06 15.72 -15.37
N TYR A 230 -10.30 14.76 -14.84
CA TYR A 230 -10.67 13.98 -13.67
C TYR A 230 -10.51 14.75 -12.35
N VAL A 231 -11.05 14.16 -11.31
CA VAL A 231 -11.05 14.65 -9.94
C VAL A 231 -10.22 13.71 -9.07
N VAL A 232 -9.46 14.27 -8.14
CA VAL A 232 -8.84 13.51 -7.05
C VAL A 232 -9.34 14.02 -5.71
N ALA A 233 -9.50 13.10 -4.74
CA ALA A 233 -9.75 13.43 -3.36
C ALA A 233 -8.48 13.20 -2.54
N LEU A 234 -8.13 14.15 -1.68
CA LEU A 234 -7.08 13.99 -0.69
C LEU A 234 -7.70 13.49 0.61
N ARG A 235 -7.10 12.50 1.21
CA ARG A 235 -7.49 11.93 2.50
C ARG A 235 -6.31 12.00 3.45
N ALA A 236 -6.48 12.64 4.59
CA ALA A 236 -5.54 12.55 5.70
C ALA A 236 -6.31 12.39 7.01
N VAL A 237 -5.85 11.49 7.86
CA VAL A 237 -6.49 11.17 9.13
C VAL A 237 -5.50 11.14 10.28
N GLU A 238 -6.03 11.44 11.46
CA GLU A 238 -5.36 11.26 12.74
C GLU A 238 -6.08 10.17 13.50
N THR A 239 -5.34 9.21 14.05
CA THR A 239 -5.88 8.09 14.81
C THR A 239 -4.81 7.53 15.76
N VAL A 240 -5.26 6.85 16.81
CA VAL A 240 -4.37 6.16 17.74
C VAL A 240 -4.33 4.66 17.42
N ASP A 241 -5.47 4.07 17.11
CA ASP A 241 -5.66 2.63 17.04
C ASP A 241 -6.24 2.12 15.69
N PHE A 242 -6.49 3.03 14.75
CA PHE A 242 -7.15 2.77 13.46
C PHE A 242 -8.60 2.22 13.58
N MET A 243 -9.14 2.05 14.78
CA MET A 243 -10.54 1.69 15.00
C MET A 243 -11.43 2.91 14.83
N THR A 244 -11.00 4.04 15.38
CA THR A 244 -11.61 5.34 15.18
C THR A 244 -10.60 6.30 14.55
N ALA A 245 -11.06 7.21 13.72
CA ALA A 245 -10.21 8.21 13.10
C ALA A 245 -10.97 9.52 12.86
N ARG A 246 -10.28 10.62 13.01
CA ARG A 246 -10.76 11.94 12.59
C ARG A 246 -9.97 12.39 11.36
N TRP A 247 -10.58 13.19 10.51
CA TRP A 247 -9.86 13.84 9.42
C TRP A 247 -8.82 14.83 10.00
N ALA A 248 -7.66 14.88 9.40
CA ALA A 248 -6.57 15.75 9.83
C ALA A 248 -6.89 17.21 9.41
N ARG A 249 -6.76 18.14 10.35
CA ARG A 249 -6.99 19.58 10.11
C ARG A 249 -5.73 20.21 9.53
N LEU A 250 -5.43 19.89 8.28
CA LEU A 250 -4.30 20.48 7.58
C LEU A 250 -4.53 21.99 7.35
N PRO A 251 -3.49 22.83 7.37
CA PRO A 251 -3.62 24.26 7.09
C PRO A 251 -4.23 24.54 5.72
N TYR A 252 -5.09 25.54 5.62
CA TYR A 252 -5.74 25.88 4.34
C TYR A 252 -4.73 26.27 3.26
N ASP A 253 -3.70 27.06 3.59
CA ASP A 253 -2.64 27.44 2.67
C ASP A 253 -1.87 26.22 2.14
N PHE A 254 -1.68 25.21 2.99
CA PHE A 254 -1.10 23.95 2.58
C PHE A 254 -2.00 23.21 1.58
N LEU A 255 -3.30 23.09 1.86
CA LEU A 255 -4.26 22.45 0.97
C LEU A 255 -4.37 23.19 -0.37
N GLU A 256 -4.35 24.51 -0.35
CA GLU A 256 -4.31 25.34 -1.55
C GLU A 256 -3.05 25.07 -2.37
N LYS A 257 -1.87 25.05 -1.75
CA LYS A 257 -0.60 24.75 -2.40
C LYS A 257 -0.61 23.38 -3.07
N VAL A 258 -1.04 22.35 -2.35
CA VAL A 258 -1.13 20.97 -2.88
C VAL A 258 -2.09 20.91 -4.05
N SER A 259 -3.27 21.52 -3.92
CA SER A 259 -4.27 21.56 -4.99
C SER A 259 -3.73 22.24 -6.26
N LEU A 260 -3.09 23.38 -6.12
CA LEU A 260 -2.48 24.11 -7.23
C LEU A 260 -1.38 23.29 -7.91
N ARG A 261 -0.52 22.63 -7.13
CA ARG A 261 0.52 21.77 -7.68
C ARG A 261 -0.07 20.61 -8.46
N ILE A 262 -1.04 19.89 -7.90
CA ILE A 262 -1.65 18.75 -8.57
C ILE A 262 -2.30 19.18 -9.89
N ILE A 263 -3.08 20.26 -9.90
CA ILE A 263 -3.78 20.72 -11.11
C ILE A 263 -2.80 21.19 -12.19
N ASN A 264 -1.68 21.83 -11.80
CA ASN A 264 -0.71 22.37 -12.76
C ASN A 264 0.31 21.33 -13.23
N GLU A 265 0.69 20.37 -12.39
CA GLU A 265 1.76 19.41 -12.68
C GLU A 265 1.23 18.06 -13.21
N VAL A 266 -0.04 17.70 -12.92
CA VAL A 266 -0.65 16.42 -13.35
C VAL A 266 -1.67 16.68 -14.44
N GLU A 267 -1.23 16.52 -15.70
CA GLU A 267 -2.12 16.68 -16.85
C GLU A 267 -3.23 15.59 -16.82
N GLY A 268 -4.50 16.00 -16.87
CA GLY A 268 -5.67 15.13 -16.78
C GLY A 268 -6.42 15.24 -15.46
N ILE A 269 -5.93 16.06 -14.50
CA ILE A 269 -6.64 16.39 -13.25
C ILE A 269 -7.01 17.87 -13.27
N SER A 270 -8.29 18.19 -13.08
CA SER A 270 -8.80 19.57 -13.06
C SER A 270 -9.40 20.00 -11.73
N ARG A 271 -9.53 19.08 -10.78
CA ARG A 271 -10.12 19.38 -9.47
C ARG A 271 -9.56 18.50 -8.38
N VAL A 272 -9.31 19.13 -7.23
CA VAL A 272 -8.89 18.49 -6.00
C VAL A 272 -9.95 18.73 -4.93
N THR A 273 -10.32 17.72 -4.16
CA THR A 273 -11.20 17.78 -2.99
C THR A 273 -10.47 17.28 -1.77
N TYR A 274 -10.93 17.65 -0.59
CA TYR A 274 -10.40 17.16 0.69
C TYR A 274 -11.50 16.43 1.46
N ASP A 275 -11.29 15.16 1.82
CA ASP A 275 -12.27 14.36 2.54
C ASP A 275 -12.21 14.66 4.04
N ILE A 276 -13.29 15.22 4.56
CA ILE A 276 -13.49 15.61 5.97
C ILE A 276 -14.32 14.60 6.76
N SER A 277 -14.46 13.38 6.27
CA SER A 277 -15.26 12.34 6.93
C SER A 277 -14.49 11.68 8.09
N GLY A 278 -15.18 11.45 9.20
CA GLY A 278 -14.64 10.70 10.36
C GLY A 278 -14.94 9.21 10.28
N LYS A 279 -14.17 8.40 10.98
CA LYS A 279 -14.44 6.97 11.18
C LYS A 279 -14.84 6.71 12.64
N PRO A 280 -16.02 6.20 12.95
CA PRO A 280 -17.15 5.97 12.05
C PRO A 280 -17.84 7.26 11.60
N PRO A 281 -18.77 7.28 10.62
CA PRO A 281 -19.29 6.12 9.90
C PRO A 281 -18.45 5.71 8.68
N SER A 282 -17.61 6.60 8.15
CA SER A 282 -16.72 6.28 7.01
C SER A 282 -15.57 5.38 7.43
N THR A 283 -14.96 4.72 6.46
CA THR A 283 -13.67 4.03 6.63
C THR A 283 -12.51 5.01 6.39
N ILE A 284 -11.28 4.59 6.66
CA ILE A 284 -10.09 5.39 6.31
C ILE A 284 -9.85 5.29 4.81
N GLU A 285 -9.68 4.07 4.29
CA GLU A 285 -9.66 3.82 2.84
C GLU A 285 -11.07 3.99 2.26
N TRP A 286 -11.16 4.34 0.99
CA TRP A 286 -12.44 4.56 0.31
C TRP A 286 -13.05 3.27 -0.26
N GLU A 287 -12.18 2.31 -0.62
CA GLU A 287 -12.60 0.97 -1.06
C GLU A 287 -11.94 -0.15 -0.25
#